data_22a1714ac48d6f66c7b2a58040d09e44
#
_entry.id   22a1714ac48d6f66c7b2a58040d09e44
#
_cell.length_a   1.000
_cell.length_b   1.000
_cell.length_c   1.000
_cell.angle_alpha   90.00
_cell.angle_beta   90.00
_cell.angle_gamma   90.00
#
_symmetry.space_group_name_H-M   'P 1'
#
loop_
_entity.id
_entity.type
_entity.pdbx_description
1 polymer ?
#
loop_
_entity_poly.entity_id
_entity_poly.type
_entity_poly.pdbx_seq_one_letter_code
_entity_poly.pdbx_strand_id
1 'polypeptide(L)'
;MFLYKVSNQEGEYSYLFGTCHPGRYPIKSLDKVTEKALDESDSIYLECSLDQKELQKYSKYLSYYSIRQLGLEDLYEDVMKQYKSLEEKSDYVTYNAFAISSIAGSDLEVLNKVNISKYNAIDNYIYDYAQKKKNFKEVEGVEFQMKLFAKLSKSYSQEILTEQKNKKEFINGSKKIIDAYYSGNTQYYEDEQNLILDYFEHMQDTEKVRNYLNVLYYNRNIHMKDTLINSINNGKHDFIGVGVRHLYGRKGIIQLLRDDGYLVECMK
;
A
#
# COMPACT_ATOMS: atom_id res chain seq x y z
N MET A 1 15.17 -3.79 -8.40
CA MET A 1 13.80 -3.27 -8.36
C MET A 1 12.82 -4.42 -8.19
N PHE A 2 11.56 -4.14 -7.86
CA PHE A 2 10.55 -5.15 -7.50
C PHE A 2 9.65 -5.46 -8.69
N LEU A 3 10.26 -5.73 -9.87
CA LEU A 3 9.56 -6.10 -11.09
C LEU A 3 9.68 -7.60 -11.34
N TYR A 4 8.54 -8.23 -11.62
CA TYR A 4 8.43 -9.65 -11.93
C TYR A 4 7.69 -9.85 -13.24
N LYS A 5 8.18 -10.77 -14.06
CA LYS A 5 7.44 -11.35 -15.17
C LYS A 5 6.71 -12.59 -14.64
N VAL A 6 5.41 -12.63 -14.85
CA VAL A 6 4.56 -13.76 -14.44
C VAL A 6 3.98 -14.39 -15.68
N SER A 7 4.20 -15.70 -15.88
CA SER A 7 3.75 -16.42 -17.07
C SER A 7 3.02 -17.72 -16.73
N ASN A 8 2.07 -18.07 -17.60
CA ASN A 8 1.43 -19.38 -17.59
C ASN A 8 2.25 -20.44 -18.35
N GLN A 9 1.73 -21.66 -18.45
CA GLN A 9 2.40 -22.78 -19.15
C GLN A 9 2.43 -22.62 -20.67
N GLU A 10 1.53 -21.83 -21.24
CA GLU A 10 1.46 -21.50 -22.66
C GLU A 10 2.45 -20.40 -23.07
N GLY A 11 3.10 -19.76 -22.08
CA GLY A 11 4.07 -18.69 -22.31
C GLY A 11 3.45 -17.28 -22.37
N GLU A 12 2.12 -17.15 -22.19
CA GLU A 12 1.47 -15.86 -22.02
C GLU A 12 1.90 -15.24 -20.69
N TYR A 13 2.08 -13.91 -20.64
CA TYR A 13 2.64 -13.26 -19.46
C TYR A 13 2.10 -11.85 -19.23
N SER A 14 2.23 -11.39 -18.00
CA SER A 14 2.06 -9.98 -17.59
C SER A 14 3.12 -9.61 -16.56
N TYR A 15 3.19 -8.33 -16.21
CA TYR A 15 4.17 -7.82 -15.24
C TYR A 15 3.51 -7.52 -13.90
N LEU A 16 4.17 -7.92 -12.83
CA LEU A 16 3.83 -7.55 -11.45
C LEU A 16 4.92 -6.66 -10.88
N PHE A 17 4.55 -5.49 -10.37
CA PHE A 17 5.50 -4.51 -9.84
C PHE A 17 5.14 -4.09 -8.43
N GLY A 18 6.14 -4.13 -7.53
CA GLY A 18 5.99 -3.61 -6.17
C GLY A 18 6.24 -2.12 -6.10
N THR A 19 5.23 -1.34 -5.72
CA THR A 19 5.33 0.10 -5.53
C THR A 19 5.63 0.48 -4.08
N CYS A 20 6.08 1.72 -3.87
CA CYS A 20 6.23 2.31 -2.56
C CYS A 20 5.73 3.76 -2.60
N HIS A 21 4.65 4.04 -1.88
CA HIS A 21 4.02 5.36 -1.89
C HIS A 21 4.94 6.51 -1.45
N PRO A 22 5.80 6.37 -0.43
CA PRO A 22 6.75 7.42 -0.12
C PRO A 22 7.97 7.39 -1.05
N GLY A 23 8.31 8.52 -1.65
CA GLY A 23 9.49 8.66 -2.52
C GLY A 23 10.62 9.42 -1.86
N ARG A 24 11.87 8.94 -2.02
CA ARG A 24 13.09 9.66 -1.53
C ARG A 24 13.50 10.79 -2.43
N TYR A 25 13.36 10.58 -3.72
CA TYR A 25 13.89 11.47 -4.75
C TYR A 25 12.81 11.77 -5.78
N PRO A 26 12.91 12.93 -6.46
CA PRO A 26 12.09 13.17 -7.65
C PRO A 26 12.35 12.07 -8.69
N ILE A 27 11.32 11.29 -8.99
CA ILE A 27 11.43 10.23 -9.98
C ILE A 27 11.28 10.86 -11.36
N LYS A 28 12.36 10.85 -12.12
CA LYS A 28 12.39 11.32 -13.52
C LYS A 28 12.25 10.16 -14.52
N SER A 29 12.71 8.99 -14.11
CA SER A 29 12.62 7.74 -14.86
C SER A 29 12.74 6.57 -13.89
N LEU A 30 12.21 5.42 -14.26
CA LEU A 30 12.52 4.15 -13.62
C LEU A 30 13.78 3.53 -14.27
N ASP A 31 14.16 2.33 -13.86
CA ASP A 31 15.20 1.62 -14.60
C ASP A 31 14.72 1.18 -15.98
N LYS A 32 15.66 0.91 -16.87
CA LYS A 32 15.36 0.57 -18.27
C LYS A 32 14.48 -0.66 -18.44
N VAL A 33 14.57 -1.64 -17.53
CA VAL A 33 13.78 -2.87 -17.61
C VAL A 33 12.32 -2.56 -17.24
N THR A 34 12.11 -1.76 -16.22
CA THR A 34 10.77 -1.32 -15.80
C THR A 34 10.13 -0.38 -16.81
N GLU A 35 10.89 0.57 -17.36
CA GLU A 35 10.39 1.44 -18.45
C GLU A 35 9.95 0.62 -19.67
N LYS A 36 10.75 -0.38 -20.06
CA LYS A 36 10.41 -1.27 -21.16
C LYS A 36 9.13 -2.06 -20.87
N ALA A 37 8.98 -2.60 -19.64
CA ALA A 37 7.77 -3.31 -19.24
C ALA A 37 6.52 -2.40 -19.31
N LEU A 38 6.64 -1.13 -18.87
CA LEU A 38 5.57 -0.14 -19.01
C LEU A 38 5.24 0.15 -20.49
N ASP A 39 6.27 0.25 -21.34
CA ASP A 39 6.11 0.54 -22.76
C ASP A 39 5.40 -0.57 -23.53
N GLU A 40 5.73 -1.82 -23.22
CA GLU A 40 5.20 -3.02 -23.88
C GLU A 40 3.81 -3.40 -23.39
N SER A 41 3.34 -2.82 -22.28
CA SER A 41 2.07 -3.23 -21.67
C SER A 41 0.85 -2.64 -22.38
N ASP A 42 -0.17 -3.49 -22.55
CA ASP A 42 -1.48 -3.14 -23.10
C ASP A 42 -2.23 -2.18 -22.20
N SER A 43 -2.24 -2.50 -20.89
CA SER A 43 -2.80 -1.64 -19.84
C SER A 43 -1.88 -1.57 -18.64
N ILE A 44 -1.96 -0.46 -17.90
CA ILE A 44 -1.19 -0.22 -16.68
C ILE A 44 -2.18 -0.05 -15.54
N TYR A 45 -2.08 -0.94 -14.56
CA TYR A 45 -2.93 -0.95 -13.38
C TYR A 45 -2.17 -0.43 -12.17
N LEU A 46 -2.84 0.36 -11.33
CA LEU A 46 -2.49 0.58 -9.94
C LEU A 46 -3.65 0.15 -9.03
N GLU A 47 -3.42 0.08 -7.74
CA GLU A 47 -4.47 -0.29 -6.77
C GLU A 47 -5.70 0.60 -6.92
N CYS A 48 -5.49 1.91 -7.05
CA CYS A 48 -6.56 2.90 -7.29
C CYS A 48 -6.03 4.12 -8.07
N SER A 49 -6.96 4.94 -8.55
CA SER A 49 -6.66 6.23 -9.19
C SER A 49 -6.03 7.22 -8.19
N LEU A 50 -5.07 8.01 -8.67
CA LEU A 50 -4.48 9.13 -7.93
C LEU A 50 -5.08 10.49 -8.36
N ASP A 51 -6.13 10.48 -9.17
CA ASP A 51 -6.84 11.69 -9.57
C ASP A 51 -7.49 12.39 -8.37
N GLN A 52 -7.19 13.68 -8.21
CA GLN A 52 -7.66 14.46 -7.05
C GLN A 52 -9.19 14.59 -7.01
N LYS A 53 -9.86 14.62 -8.16
CA LYS A 53 -11.33 14.72 -8.21
C LYS A 53 -11.97 13.41 -7.78
N GLU A 54 -11.39 12.28 -8.21
CA GLU A 54 -11.83 10.95 -7.74
C GLU A 54 -11.61 10.80 -6.24
N LEU A 55 -10.45 11.16 -5.71
CA LEU A 55 -10.17 11.13 -4.27
C LEU A 55 -11.14 12.03 -3.49
N GLN A 56 -11.42 13.24 -3.99
CA GLN A 56 -12.34 14.16 -3.35
C GLN A 56 -13.79 13.66 -3.34
N LYS A 57 -14.25 12.99 -4.40
CA LYS A 57 -15.59 12.40 -4.50
C LYS A 57 -15.87 11.42 -3.35
N TYR A 58 -14.86 10.70 -2.91
CA TYR A 58 -14.97 9.69 -1.86
C TYR A 58 -14.43 10.15 -0.49
N SER A 59 -14.00 11.41 -0.37
CA SER A 59 -13.44 11.96 0.87
C SER A 59 -14.37 11.88 2.09
N LYS A 60 -15.70 11.78 1.89
CA LYS A 60 -16.67 11.56 2.96
C LYS A 60 -16.35 10.34 3.84
N TYR A 61 -15.73 9.30 3.28
CA TYR A 61 -15.33 8.10 4.03
C TYR A 61 -14.22 8.36 5.05
N LEU A 62 -13.45 9.45 4.93
CA LEU A 62 -12.46 9.86 5.92
C LEU A 62 -13.10 10.27 7.26
N SER A 63 -14.39 10.65 7.25
CA SER A 63 -15.16 11.04 8.43
C SER A 63 -16.06 9.92 8.98
N TYR A 64 -16.13 8.76 8.32
CA TYR A 64 -16.89 7.63 8.83
C TYR A 64 -16.12 6.95 9.96
N TYR A 65 -16.81 6.69 11.08
CA TYR A 65 -16.18 6.16 12.30
C TYR A 65 -15.05 7.06 12.80
N SER A 66 -15.33 8.36 12.84
CA SER A 66 -14.38 9.38 13.29
C SER A 66 -13.98 9.17 14.75
N ILE A 67 -12.87 9.80 15.14
CA ILE A 67 -12.38 9.80 16.52
C ILE A 67 -13.48 10.18 17.49
N ARG A 68 -14.23 11.26 17.20
CA ARG A 68 -15.37 11.72 18.03
C ARG A 68 -16.50 10.70 18.10
N GLN A 69 -16.86 10.06 16.98
CA GLN A 69 -17.93 9.05 16.98
C GLN A 69 -17.57 7.80 17.80
N LEU A 70 -16.27 7.52 17.96
CA LEU A 70 -15.76 6.38 18.69
C LEU A 70 -15.38 6.70 20.14
N GLY A 71 -15.45 7.97 20.57
CA GLY A 71 -15.08 8.39 21.93
C GLY A 71 -13.58 8.25 22.23
N LEU A 72 -12.73 8.54 21.25
CA LEU A 72 -11.27 8.37 21.32
C LEU A 72 -10.51 9.71 21.37
N GLU A 73 -11.18 10.80 21.81
CA GLU A 73 -10.61 12.14 21.82
C GLU A 73 -9.36 12.23 22.69
N ASP A 74 -9.35 11.63 23.87
CA ASP A 74 -8.19 11.66 24.78
C ASP A 74 -6.96 11.00 24.14
N LEU A 75 -7.16 9.84 23.48
CA LEU A 75 -6.07 9.16 22.78
C LEU A 75 -5.60 9.98 21.57
N TYR A 76 -6.51 10.64 20.86
CA TYR A 76 -6.18 11.54 19.76
C TYR A 76 -5.34 12.73 20.24
N GLU A 77 -5.68 13.34 21.38
CA GLU A 77 -4.90 14.44 21.96
C GLU A 77 -3.45 14.03 22.26
N ASP A 78 -3.24 12.81 22.74
CA ASP A 78 -1.90 12.26 22.96
C ASP A 78 -1.11 12.07 21.67
N VAL A 79 -1.78 11.66 20.58
CA VAL A 79 -1.18 11.58 19.24
C VAL A 79 -0.89 12.97 18.71
N MET A 80 -1.83 13.90 18.79
CA MET A 80 -1.73 15.27 18.29
C MET A 80 -0.48 15.98 18.84
N LYS A 81 -0.19 15.82 20.15
CA LYS A 81 1.00 16.40 20.80
C LYS A 81 2.34 15.92 20.21
N GLN A 82 2.34 14.81 19.46
CA GLN A 82 3.55 14.27 18.86
C GLN A 82 3.83 14.81 17.44
N TYR A 83 2.81 15.35 16.75
CA TYR A 83 2.92 15.70 15.32
C TYR A 83 2.46 17.13 15.06
N LYS A 84 3.38 17.99 14.60
CA LYS A 84 3.06 19.38 14.23
C LYS A 84 1.99 19.47 13.15
N SER A 85 1.93 18.51 12.24
CA SER A 85 0.90 18.43 11.20
C SER A 85 -0.53 18.28 11.75
N LEU A 86 -0.67 17.90 13.03
CA LEU A 86 -1.95 17.74 13.72
C LEU A 86 -2.25 18.89 14.70
N GLU A 87 -1.22 19.59 15.21
CA GLU A 87 -1.35 20.62 16.27
C GLU A 87 -2.28 21.79 15.88
N GLU A 88 -2.33 22.17 14.61
CA GLU A 88 -3.03 23.36 14.15
C GLU A 88 -4.53 23.14 13.84
N LYS A 89 -5.05 21.91 14.01
CA LYS A 89 -6.38 21.56 13.52
C LYS A 89 -7.19 20.69 14.49
N SER A 90 -7.87 21.36 15.43
CA SER A 90 -8.82 20.73 16.35
C SER A 90 -9.95 19.94 15.65
N ASP A 91 -10.26 20.24 14.40
CA ASP A 91 -11.35 19.62 13.64
C ASP A 91 -11.02 18.21 13.15
N TYR A 92 -9.77 17.75 13.25
CA TYR A 92 -9.37 16.41 12.84
C TYR A 92 -10.00 15.27 13.67
N VAL A 93 -10.58 15.56 14.85
CA VAL A 93 -11.42 14.62 15.60
C VAL A 93 -12.63 14.13 14.79
N THR A 94 -12.99 14.84 13.71
CA THR A 94 -14.05 14.43 12.78
C THR A 94 -13.58 13.42 11.73
N TYR A 95 -12.28 13.11 11.70
CA TYR A 95 -11.71 12.12 10.80
C TYR A 95 -11.52 10.76 11.51
N ASN A 96 -11.41 9.71 10.74
CA ASN A 96 -11.13 8.37 11.23
C ASN A 96 -9.62 8.14 11.46
N ALA A 97 -9.27 7.06 12.15
CA ALA A 97 -7.90 6.79 12.56
C ALA A 97 -6.93 6.60 11.38
N PHE A 98 -7.37 6.04 10.25
CA PHE A 98 -6.54 5.93 9.05
C PHE A 98 -6.21 7.30 8.45
N ALA A 99 -7.18 8.21 8.40
CA ALA A 99 -6.93 9.57 7.95
C ALA A 99 -5.93 10.29 8.87
N ILE A 100 -6.09 10.15 10.19
CA ILE A 100 -5.16 10.70 11.19
C ILE A 100 -3.76 10.11 11.01
N SER A 101 -3.63 8.79 10.84
CA SER A 101 -2.34 8.12 10.60
C SER A 101 -1.65 8.64 9.32
N SER A 102 -2.42 8.85 8.25
CA SER A 102 -1.90 9.43 7.00
C SER A 102 -1.38 10.86 7.18
N ILE A 103 -2.11 11.69 7.95
CA ILE A 103 -1.69 13.06 8.26
C ILE A 103 -0.43 13.04 9.13
N ALA A 104 -0.37 12.19 10.17
CA ALA A 104 0.81 12.01 11.01
C ALA A 104 2.03 11.56 10.19
N GLY A 105 1.83 10.61 9.26
CA GLY A 105 2.88 10.16 8.33
C GLY A 105 3.38 11.24 7.38
N SER A 106 2.59 12.30 7.14
CA SER A 106 2.97 13.46 6.33
C SER A 106 3.65 14.59 7.12
N ASP A 107 3.86 14.42 8.43
CA ASP A 107 4.55 15.38 9.27
C ASP A 107 5.99 15.60 8.79
N LEU A 108 6.42 16.87 8.70
CA LEU A 108 7.74 17.24 8.16
C LEU A 108 8.90 16.61 8.93
N GLU A 109 8.77 16.44 10.25
CA GLU A 109 9.81 15.77 11.03
C GLU A 109 9.90 14.28 10.68
N VAL A 110 8.75 13.61 10.48
CA VAL A 110 8.71 12.22 10.02
C VAL A 110 9.34 12.11 8.64
N LEU A 111 8.90 12.94 7.68
CA LEU A 111 9.41 12.93 6.32
C LEU A 111 10.94 13.15 6.29
N ASN A 112 11.44 14.12 7.06
CA ASN A 112 12.87 14.43 7.12
C ASN A 112 13.70 13.30 7.75
N LYS A 113 13.22 12.69 8.85
CA LYS A 113 13.94 11.59 9.53
C LYS A 113 13.95 10.30 8.72
N VAL A 114 12.91 10.05 7.95
CA VAL A 114 12.81 8.90 7.04
C VAL A 114 13.47 9.19 5.69
N ASN A 115 13.83 10.46 5.41
CA ASN A 115 14.40 10.91 4.15
C ASN A 115 13.50 10.60 2.95
N ILE A 116 12.25 11.05 3.03
CA ILE A 116 11.24 10.89 1.97
C ILE A 116 10.57 12.20 1.64
N SER A 117 9.95 12.26 0.46
CA SER A 117 9.08 13.35 0.02
C SER A 117 7.72 12.80 -0.41
N LYS A 118 6.63 13.34 0.12
CA LYS A 118 5.29 12.89 -0.23
C LYS A 118 4.92 13.11 -1.70
N TYR A 119 5.67 13.95 -2.42
CA TYR A 119 5.40 14.29 -3.82
C TYR A 119 6.11 13.39 -4.84
N ASN A 120 6.93 12.44 -4.40
CA ASN A 120 7.81 11.67 -5.26
C ASN A 120 7.54 10.16 -5.18
N ALA A 121 6.27 9.78 -4.99
CA ALA A 121 5.89 8.38 -4.99
C ALA A 121 6.08 7.75 -6.39
N ILE A 122 6.53 6.49 -6.42
CA ILE A 122 6.66 5.73 -7.66
C ILE A 122 5.30 5.56 -8.35
N ASP A 123 4.25 5.40 -7.55
CA ASP A 123 2.88 5.33 -8.04
C ASP A 123 2.48 6.56 -8.86
N ASN A 124 2.87 7.78 -8.43
CA ASN A 124 2.59 8.99 -9.19
C ASN A 124 3.26 8.96 -10.57
N TYR A 125 4.52 8.51 -10.63
CA TYR A 125 5.22 8.38 -11.91
C TYR A 125 4.52 7.40 -12.85
N ILE A 126 4.16 6.21 -12.35
CA ILE A 126 3.46 5.19 -13.13
C ILE A 126 2.07 5.68 -13.54
N TYR A 127 1.34 6.35 -12.65
CA TYR A 127 0.03 6.93 -12.92
C TYR A 127 0.11 7.95 -14.06
N ASP A 128 1.01 8.94 -13.95
CA ASP A 128 1.21 9.97 -14.98
C ASP A 128 1.62 9.38 -16.33
N TYR A 129 2.46 8.34 -16.31
CA TYR A 129 2.87 7.59 -17.48
C TYR A 129 1.67 6.92 -18.16
N ALA A 130 0.85 6.19 -17.40
CA ALA A 130 -0.34 5.51 -17.89
C ALA A 130 -1.41 6.47 -18.41
N GLN A 131 -1.58 7.64 -17.77
CA GLN A 131 -2.50 8.69 -18.23
C GLN A 131 -2.07 9.25 -19.59
N LYS A 132 -0.78 9.47 -19.82
CA LYS A 132 -0.27 9.92 -21.11
C LYS A 132 -0.51 8.89 -22.23
N LYS A 133 -0.38 7.59 -21.92
CA LYS A 133 -0.69 6.49 -22.85
C LYS A 133 -2.18 6.19 -22.99
N LYS A 134 -3.05 6.74 -22.11
CA LYS A 134 -4.50 6.50 -22.06
C LYS A 134 -4.86 5.01 -21.86
N ASN A 135 -4.02 4.27 -21.15
CA ASN A 135 -4.22 2.85 -20.85
C ASN A 135 -4.26 2.53 -19.35
N PHE A 136 -4.51 3.55 -18.51
CA PHE A 136 -4.65 3.38 -17.06
C PHE A 136 -5.91 2.61 -16.70
N LYS A 137 -5.77 1.71 -15.71
CA LYS A 137 -6.86 0.97 -15.06
C LYS A 137 -6.62 0.86 -13.56
N GLU A 138 -7.67 0.49 -12.82
CA GLU A 138 -7.62 0.27 -11.38
C GLU A 138 -7.80 -1.21 -11.07
N VAL A 139 -7.07 -1.72 -10.07
CA VAL A 139 -7.29 -3.07 -9.54
C VAL A 139 -8.49 -3.08 -8.60
N GLU A 140 -8.55 -2.12 -7.67
CA GLU A 140 -9.57 -2.04 -6.62
C GLU A 140 -10.47 -0.82 -6.74
N GLY A 141 -9.87 0.33 -7.05
CA GLY A 141 -10.55 1.62 -7.15
C GLY A 141 -10.62 2.40 -5.84
N VAL A 142 -10.74 3.73 -5.99
CA VAL A 142 -10.71 4.69 -4.86
C VAL A 142 -11.83 4.43 -3.87
N GLU A 143 -13.05 4.20 -4.35
CA GLU A 143 -14.20 3.99 -3.46
C GLU A 143 -14.03 2.76 -2.57
N PHE A 144 -13.53 1.66 -3.15
CA PHE A 144 -13.27 0.43 -2.40
C PHE A 144 -12.26 0.68 -1.28
N GLN A 145 -11.12 1.29 -1.58
CA GLN A 145 -10.07 1.56 -0.59
C GLN A 145 -10.54 2.50 0.52
N MET A 146 -11.24 3.58 0.18
CA MET A 146 -11.76 4.51 1.18
C MET A 146 -12.79 3.86 2.12
N LYS A 147 -13.68 3.01 1.59
CA LYS A 147 -14.63 2.21 2.40
C LYS A 147 -13.90 1.20 3.28
N LEU A 148 -12.87 0.55 2.75
CA LEU A 148 -12.03 -0.40 3.48
C LEU A 148 -11.39 0.25 4.70
N PHE A 149 -10.71 1.39 4.53
CA PHE A 149 -10.05 2.11 5.61
C PHE A 149 -11.05 2.65 6.65
N ALA A 150 -12.20 3.13 6.23
CA ALA A 150 -13.27 3.50 7.15
C ALA A 150 -13.77 2.31 7.97
N LYS A 151 -13.99 1.15 7.33
CA LYS A 151 -14.39 -0.09 8.03
C LYS A 151 -13.33 -0.58 9.01
N LEU A 152 -12.05 -0.55 8.63
CA LEU A 152 -10.96 -0.89 9.54
C LEU A 152 -10.87 0.08 10.72
N SER A 153 -11.06 1.38 10.47
CA SER A 153 -11.13 2.37 11.56
C SER A 153 -12.23 2.06 12.57
N LYS A 154 -13.41 1.59 12.14
CA LYS A 154 -14.48 1.19 13.06
C LYS A 154 -14.01 0.22 14.14
N SER A 155 -13.17 -0.73 13.78
CA SER A 155 -12.78 -1.86 14.64
C SER A 155 -11.39 -1.71 15.28
N TYR A 156 -10.51 -0.87 14.69
CA TYR A 156 -9.08 -0.83 15.02
C TYR A 156 -8.53 0.58 15.27
N SER A 157 -9.39 1.58 15.46
CA SER A 157 -8.95 2.97 15.70
C SER A 157 -8.04 3.10 16.92
N GLN A 158 -8.32 2.36 18.00
CA GLN A 158 -7.52 2.41 19.20
C GLN A 158 -6.09 1.91 18.94
N GLU A 159 -5.95 0.79 18.23
CA GLU A 159 -4.67 0.20 17.88
C GLU A 159 -3.88 1.12 16.95
N ILE A 160 -4.53 1.65 15.91
CA ILE A 160 -3.92 2.57 14.94
C ILE A 160 -3.41 3.84 15.65
N LEU A 161 -4.20 4.46 16.51
CA LEU A 161 -3.78 5.64 17.25
C LEU A 161 -2.69 5.33 18.29
N THR A 162 -2.73 4.16 18.92
CA THR A 162 -1.69 3.74 19.86
C THR A 162 -0.34 3.57 19.17
N GLU A 163 -0.32 3.04 17.96
CA GLU A 163 0.89 2.98 17.14
C GLU A 163 1.42 4.40 16.83
N GLN A 164 0.54 5.33 16.48
CA GLN A 164 0.93 6.72 16.19
C GLN A 164 1.44 7.47 17.44
N LYS A 165 0.92 7.16 18.63
CA LYS A 165 1.37 7.76 19.90
C LYS A 165 2.87 7.51 20.13
N ASN A 166 3.43 6.41 19.63
CA ASN A 166 4.88 6.14 19.72
C ASN A 166 5.62 6.61 18.47
N LYS A 167 5.67 7.93 18.25
CA LYS A 167 6.30 8.55 17.08
C LYS A 167 7.70 8.03 16.75
N LYS A 168 8.52 7.74 17.77
CA LYS A 168 9.89 7.23 17.57
C LYS A 168 9.88 5.83 16.92
N GLU A 169 9.03 4.94 17.39
CA GLU A 169 8.88 3.60 16.82
C GLU A 169 8.27 3.65 15.43
N PHE A 170 7.26 4.48 15.23
CA PHE A 170 6.67 4.74 13.92
C PHE A 170 7.71 5.20 12.89
N ILE A 171 8.56 6.20 13.23
CA ILE A 171 9.65 6.67 12.38
C ILE A 171 10.65 5.54 12.10
N ASN A 172 11.07 4.79 13.11
CA ASN A 172 12.04 3.69 12.94
C ASN A 172 11.50 2.57 12.05
N GLY A 173 10.23 2.20 12.21
CA GLY A 173 9.55 1.21 11.36
C GLY A 173 9.45 1.71 9.91
N SER A 174 8.95 2.91 9.71
CA SER A 174 8.85 3.53 8.38
C SER A 174 10.21 3.62 7.68
N LYS A 175 11.26 4.00 8.43
CA LYS A 175 12.63 4.07 7.88
C LYS A 175 13.12 2.72 7.38
N LYS A 176 12.92 1.64 8.14
CA LYS A 176 13.33 0.28 7.74
C LYS A 176 12.64 -0.14 6.44
N ILE A 177 11.33 0.07 6.33
CA ILE A 177 10.54 -0.24 5.14
C ILE A 177 11.10 0.50 3.91
N ILE A 178 11.32 1.82 4.05
CA ILE A 178 11.83 2.66 2.96
C ILE A 178 13.27 2.29 2.58
N ASP A 179 14.14 2.07 3.57
CA ASP A 179 15.53 1.65 3.32
C ASP A 179 15.59 0.32 2.57
N ALA A 180 14.74 -0.65 2.95
CA ALA A 180 14.63 -1.93 2.27
C ALA A 180 14.16 -1.76 0.81
N TYR A 181 13.21 -0.86 0.55
CA TYR A 181 12.73 -0.59 -0.80
C TYR A 181 13.85 -0.04 -1.70
N TYR A 182 14.50 1.01 -1.27
CA TYR A 182 15.53 1.68 -2.08
C TYR A 182 16.85 0.90 -2.17
N SER A 183 17.08 -0.06 -1.28
CA SER A 183 18.19 -1.02 -1.40
C SER A 183 17.86 -2.27 -2.22
N GLY A 184 16.60 -2.46 -2.61
CA GLY A 184 16.15 -3.68 -3.29
C GLY A 184 16.16 -4.92 -2.41
N ASN A 185 16.07 -4.76 -1.08
CA ASN A 185 16.10 -5.86 -0.11
C ASN A 185 14.77 -6.59 -0.05
N THR A 186 14.57 -7.56 -0.93
CA THR A 186 13.34 -8.39 -0.98
C THR A 186 13.19 -9.28 0.25
N GLN A 187 14.32 -9.73 0.84
CA GLN A 187 14.31 -10.60 2.03
C GLN A 187 13.69 -9.88 3.24
N TYR A 188 13.93 -8.57 3.38
CA TYR A 188 13.28 -7.79 4.44
C TYR A 188 11.75 -7.90 4.40
N TYR A 189 11.15 -7.78 3.22
CA TYR A 189 9.69 -7.88 3.09
C TYR A 189 9.18 -9.30 3.32
N GLU A 190 9.93 -10.31 2.85
CA GLU A 190 9.61 -11.71 3.10
C GLU A 190 9.58 -12.00 4.61
N ASP A 191 10.64 -11.60 5.31
CA ASP A 191 10.78 -11.82 6.75
C ASP A 191 9.73 -11.01 7.54
N GLU A 192 9.48 -9.73 7.17
CA GLU A 192 8.49 -8.88 7.81
C GLU A 192 7.08 -9.48 7.71
N GLN A 193 6.67 -9.90 6.51
CA GLN A 193 5.32 -10.43 6.31
C GLN A 193 5.14 -11.80 6.98
N ASN A 194 6.17 -12.65 6.98
CA ASN A 194 6.13 -13.92 7.69
C ASN A 194 6.14 -13.73 9.20
N LEU A 195 6.94 -12.80 9.73
CA LEU A 195 6.95 -12.48 11.16
C LEU A 195 5.59 -11.95 11.64
N ILE A 196 4.96 -11.08 10.86
CA ILE A 196 3.61 -10.59 11.14
C ILE A 196 2.64 -11.77 11.19
N LEU A 197 2.68 -12.66 10.22
CA LEU A 197 1.80 -13.83 10.17
C LEU A 197 2.04 -14.76 11.37
N ASP A 198 3.30 -15.09 11.68
CA ASP A 198 3.67 -15.95 12.82
C ASP A 198 3.25 -15.34 14.16
N TYR A 199 3.47 -14.04 14.34
CA TYR A 199 3.04 -13.33 15.55
C TYR A 199 1.54 -13.49 15.79
N PHE A 200 0.73 -13.42 14.74
CA PHE A 200 -0.72 -13.51 14.85
C PHE A 200 -1.27 -14.93 14.90
N GLU A 201 -0.55 -15.90 14.38
CA GLU A 201 -0.93 -17.32 14.51
C GLU A 201 -0.75 -17.84 15.97
N HIS A 202 0.15 -17.21 16.74
CA HIS A 202 0.51 -17.65 18.11
C HIS A 202 -0.12 -16.81 19.23
N MET A 203 -0.81 -15.69 18.94
CA MET A 203 -1.43 -14.86 19.98
C MET A 203 -2.81 -15.33 20.41
N GLN A 204 -3.13 -15.17 21.71
CA GLN A 204 -4.41 -15.60 22.30
C GLN A 204 -5.63 -14.77 21.84
N ASP A 205 -5.44 -13.53 21.35
CA ASP A 205 -6.53 -12.66 20.82
C ASP A 205 -6.56 -12.68 19.28
N THR A 206 -6.61 -13.90 18.75
CA THR A 206 -6.31 -14.21 17.35
C THR A 206 -7.37 -13.74 16.36
N GLU A 207 -8.65 -13.64 16.74
CA GLU A 207 -9.72 -13.37 15.77
C GLU A 207 -9.71 -11.92 15.29
N LYS A 208 -9.59 -10.96 16.18
CA LYS A 208 -9.60 -9.53 15.83
C LYS A 208 -8.45 -9.17 14.90
N VAL A 209 -7.25 -9.64 15.23
CA VAL A 209 -6.06 -9.33 14.45
C VAL A 209 -6.00 -10.11 13.14
N ARG A 210 -6.43 -11.37 13.16
CA ARG A 210 -6.59 -12.15 11.93
C ARG A 210 -7.54 -11.47 10.96
N ASN A 211 -8.66 -10.93 11.46
CA ASN A 211 -9.60 -10.17 10.65
C ASN A 211 -8.96 -8.90 10.07
N TYR A 212 -8.16 -8.16 10.86
CA TYR A 212 -7.44 -7.00 10.36
C TYR A 212 -6.54 -7.33 9.18
N LEU A 213 -5.68 -8.35 9.30
CA LEU A 213 -4.76 -8.76 8.25
C LEU A 213 -5.48 -9.34 7.04
N ASN A 214 -6.53 -10.13 7.26
CA ASN A 214 -7.33 -10.65 6.17
C ASN A 214 -7.94 -9.52 5.34
N VAL A 215 -8.46 -8.50 5.99
CA VAL A 215 -9.10 -7.36 5.32
C VAL A 215 -8.06 -6.44 4.68
N LEU A 216 -6.96 -6.14 5.38
CA LEU A 216 -5.94 -5.20 4.90
C LEU A 216 -5.03 -5.79 3.81
N TYR A 217 -4.68 -7.07 3.90
CA TYR A 217 -3.71 -7.70 3.02
C TYR A 217 -4.24 -8.92 2.28
N TYR A 218 -4.66 -9.99 2.98
CA TYR A 218 -4.75 -11.31 2.35
C TYR A 218 -5.89 -11.43 1.35
N ASN A 219 -7.08 -10.91 1.66
CA ASN A 219 -8.19 -10.90 0.70
C ASN A 219 -7.89 -10.01 -0.51
N ARG A 220 -7.16 -8.92 -0.30
CA ARG A 220 -6.70 -8.04 -1.37
C ARG A 220 -5.65 -8.72 -2.24
N ASN A 221 -4.69 -9.45 -1.62
CA ASN A 221 -3.68 -10.21 -2.36
C ASN A 221 -4.31 -11.22 -3.31
N ILE A 222 -5.38 -11.90 -2.88
CA ILE A 222 -6.14 -12.83 -3.74
C ILE A 222 -6.76 -12.06 -4.92
N HIS A 223 -7.44 -10.95 -4.67
CA HIS A 223 -8.05 -10.15 -5.72
C HIS A 223 -7.02 -9.57 -6.72
N MET A 224 -5.90 -9.05 -6.21
CA MET A 224 -4.80 -8.53 -7.03
C MET A 224 -4.18 -9.64 -7.89
N LYS A 225 -3.95 -10.84 -7.31
CA LYS A 225 -3.49 -12.02 -8.02
C LYS A 225 -4.48 -12.43 -9.13
N ASP A 226 -5.77 -12.49 -8.83
CA ASP A 226 -6.79 -12.88 -9.80
C ASP A 226 -6.88 -11.89 -10.96
N THR A 227 -6.67 -10.60 -10.72
CA THR A 227 -6.58 -9.57 -11.77
C THR A 227 -5.42 -9.87 -12.72
N LEU A 228 -4.24 -10.22 -12.19
CA LEU A 228 -3.07 -10.59 -12.99
C LEU A 228 -3.30 -11.89 -13.78
N ILE A 229 -3.84 -12.91 -13.14
CA ILE A 229 -4.19 -14.20 -13.77
C ILE A 229 -5.18 -13.97 -14.93
N ASN A 230 -6.21 -13.18 -14.71
CA ASN A 230 -7.19 -12.84 -15.75
C ASN A 230 -6.54 -12.12 -16.94
N SER A 231 -5.59 -11.21 -16.70
CA SER A 231 -4.81 -10.58 -17.77
C SER A 231 -4.07 -11.63 -18.61
N ILE A 232 -3.27 -12.48 -17.96
CA ILE A 232 -2.47 -13.51 -18.63
C ILE A 232 -3.36 -14.49 -19.44
N ASN A 233 -4.44 -15.00 -18.83
CA ASN A 233 -5.32 -15.98 -19.46
C ASN A 233 -6.14 -15.41 -20.62
N ASN A 234 -6.25 -14.09 -20.74
CA ASN A 234 -6.85 -13.40 -21.89
C ASN A 234 -5.81 -12.96 -22.94
N GLY A 235 -4.57 -13.46 -22.85
CA GLY A 235 -3.48 -13.14 -23.78
C GLY A 235 -3.08 -11.67 -23.77
N LYS A 236 -3.22 -10.98 -22.63
CA LYS A 236 -2.82 -9.58 -22.46
C LYS A 236 -1.50 -9.48 -21.72
N HIS A 237 -0.73 -8.50 -22.14
CA HIS A 237 0.53 -8.13 -21.48
C HIS A 237 0.31 -6.87 -20.66
N ASP A 238 -0.29 -7.00 -19.47
CA ASP A 238 -0.58 -5.85 -18.62
C ASP A 238 0.54 -5.64 -17.57
N PHE A 239 0.69 -4.39 -17.12
CA PHE A 239 1.57 -4.02 -16.02
C PHE A 239 0.72 -3.75 -14.78
N ILE A 240 0.91 -4.51 -13.70
CA ILE A 240 0.12 -4.40 -12.47
C ILE A 240 1.02 -3.97 -11.32
N GLY A 241 0.87 -2.70 -10.91
CA GLY A 241 1.57 -2.08 -9.79
C GLY A 241 0.73 -2.14 -8.52
N VAL A 242 1.29 -2.76 -7.47
CA VAL A 242 0.68 -2.84 -6.13
C VAL A 242 1.71 -2.56 -5.06
N GLY A 243 1.31 -2.14 -3.87
CA GLY A 243 2.23 -1.89 -2.78
C GLY A 243 3.14 -3.09 -2.50
N VAL A 244 4.46 -2.86 -2.39
CA VAL A 244 5.49 -3.90 -2.30
C VAL A 244 5.23 -4.93 -1.19
N ARG A 245 4.57 -4.53 -0.10
CA ARG A 245 4.21 -5.43 1.01
C ARG A 245 3.15 -6.48 0.64
N HIS A 246 2.40 -6.29 -0.44
CA HIS A 246 1.47 -7.28 -0.98
C HIS A 246 2.18 -8.43 -1.71
N LEU A 247 3.43 -8.24 -2.16
CA LEU A 247 4.15 -9.23 -2.97
C LEU A 247 4.66 -10.41 -2.16
N TYR A 248 5.10 -10.19 -0.92
CA TYR A 248 5.95 -11.10 -0.16
C TYR A 248 5.23 -11.80 1.00
N GLY A 249 5.90 -12.83 1.54
CA GLY A 249 5.41 -13.66 2.62
C GLY A 249 4.58 -14.85 2.13
N ARG A 250 4.29 -15.79 3.03
CA ARG A 250 3.53 -17.04 2.72
C ARG A 250 2.13 -16.78 2.13
N LYS A 251 1.55 -15.62 2.36
CA LYS A 251 0.27 -15.16 1.77
C LYS A 251 0.43 -13.98 0.81
N GLY A 252 1.67 -13.73 0.37
CA GLY A 252 1.97 -12.70 -0.63
C GLY A 252 1.60 -13.16 -2.05
N ILE A 253 1.40 -12.20 -2.93
CA ILE A 253 0.97 -12.45 -4.32
C ILE A 253 1.94 -13.39 -5.04
N ILE A 254 3.26 -13.24 -4.84
CA ILE A 254 4.27 -14.09 -5.48
C ILE A 254 4.09 -15.55 -5.09
N GLN A 255 3.89 -15.83 -3.79
CA GLN A 255 3.70 -17.21 -3.32
C GLN A 255 2.37 -17.77 -3.83
N LEU A 256 1.29 -17.00 -3.76
CA LEU A 256 -0.02 -17.41 -4.28
C LEU A 256 0.01 -17.75 -5.77
N LEU A 257 0.74 -16.98 -6.59
CA LEU A 257 0.92 -17.28 -8.02
C LEU A 257 1.69 -18.56 -8.26
N ARG A 258 2.75 -18.81 -7.48
CA ARG A 258 3.52 -20.06 -7.56
C ARG A 258 2.71 -21.27 -7.16
N ASP A 259 1.89 -21.14 -6.12
CA ASP A 259 0.98 -22.21 -5.66
C ASP A 259 -0.08 -22.54 -6.72
N ASP A 260 -0.51 -21.55 -7.52
CA ASP A 260 -1.42 -21.72 -8.67
C ASP A 260 -0.69 -22.20 -9.95
N GLY A 261 0.64 -22.47 -9.90
CA GLY A 261 1.41 -23.04 -11.00
C GLY A 261 1.95 -22.03 -12.02
N TYR A 262 1.93 -20.72 -11.71
CA TYR A 262 2.54 -19.70 -12.55
C TYR A 262 4.05 -19.59 -12.31
N LEU A 263 4.80 -19.35 -13.38
CA LEU A 263 6.23 -19.02 -13.29
C LEU A 263 6.38 -17.53 -12.93
N VAL A 264 7.12 -17.23 -11.87
CA VAL A 264 7.35 -15.87 -11.38
C VAL A 264 8.85 -15.59 -11.38
N GLU A 265 9.30 -14.77 -12.33
CA GLU A 265 10.70 -14.46 -12.58
C GLU A 265 10.99 -12.99 -12.21
N CYS A 266 11.97 -12.79 -11.33
CA CYS A 266 12.44 -11.44 -11.01
C CYS A 266 13.23 -10.85 -12.20
N MET A 267 12.78 -9.72 -12.70
CA MET A 267 13.45 -8.98 -13.78
C MET A 267 14.60 -8.15 -13.18
N LYS A 268 15.79 -8.24 -13.81
CA LYS A 268 17.02 -7.56 -13.33
C LYS A 268 17.53 -6.55 -14.35
#